data_46e6a3198d3f42aff12a24f17307be95
#
_entry.id   46e6a3198d3f42aff12a24f17307be95
#
_cell.length_a   1.000
_cell.length_b   1.000
_cell.length_c   1.000
_cell.angle_alpha   90.00
_cell.angle_beta   90.00
_cell.angle_gamma   90.00
#
_symmetry.space_group_name_H-M   'P 1'
#
loop_
_entity.id
_entity.type
_entity.pdbx_description
1 polymer ?
#
loop_
_entity_poly.entity_id
_entity_poly.type
_entity_poly.pdbx_seq_one_letter_code
_entity_poly.pdbx_strand_id
1 'polypeptide(L)'
;AVLKKAYEKNYAFMIQVLAPDNEWASQLYFLKTKTRIVKIRAVANHKGRKYCANHLGIDHVIQTYANQNTILDFEGSSIPGVANFFKSFGADLEPYYLYEKKGLSRNFYGMWKKLQSQFF
;
A
#
# COMPACT_ATOMS: atom_id res chain seq x y z
N ALA A 1 -7.05 8.77 11.91
CA ALA A 1 -8.46 8.65 12.32
C ALA A 1 -9.16 7.45 11.66
N VAL A 2 -9.15 7.29 10.33
CA VAL A 2 -9.89 6.22 9.63
C VAL A 2 -9.34 4.83 9.95
N LEU A 3 -8.02 4.63 9.90
CA LEU A 3 -7.38 3.34 10.21
C LEU A 3 -7.63 2.88 11.64
N LYS A 4 -7.65 3.80 12.61
CA LYS A 4 -7.96 3.47 14.01
C LYS A 4 -9.38 2.91 14.15
N LYS A 5 -10.37 3.56 13.53
CA LYS A 5 -11.77 3.08 13.50
C LYS A 5 -11.91 1.71 12.80
N ALA A 6 -11.16 1.50 11.71
CA ALA A 6 -11.15 0.21 11.01
C ALA A 6 -10.58 -0.90 11.89
N TYR A 7 -9.50 -0.61 12.63
CA TYR A 7 -8.90 -1.54 13.57
C TYR A 7 -9.86 -1.90 14.72
N GLU A 8 -10.50 -0.89 15.35
CA GLU A 8 -11.48 -1.07 16.42
C GLU A 8 -12.70 -1.91 15.97
N LYS A 9 -13.05 -1.89 14.69
CA LYS A 9 -14.14 -2.66 14.09
C LYS A 9 -13.70 -3.99 13.47
N ASN A 10 -12.47 -4.43 13.65
CA ASN A 10 -11.89 -5.63 13.03
C ASN A 10 -11.86 -5.63 11.49
N TYR A 11 -11.89 -4.44 10.85
CA TYR A 11 -11.69 -4.27 9.41
C TYR A 11 -10.23 -3.99 9.03
N ALA A 12 -9.34 -3.87 9.99
CA ALA A 12 -7.91 -3.70 9.78
C ALA A 12 -7.12 -4.55 10.76
N PHE A 13 -5.93 -4.97 10.32
CA PHE A 13 -4.95 -5.63 11.18
C PHE A 13 -3.53 -5.22 10.77
N MET A 14 -2.59 -5.48 11.67
CA MET A 14 -1.18 -5.21 11.44
C MET A 14 -0.37 -6.47 11.72
N ILE A 15 0.60 -6.75 10.86
CA ILE A 15 1.65 -7.75 11.10
C ILE A 15 2.93 -6.99 11.49
N GLN A 16 3.48 -7.31 12.63
CA GLN A 16 4.80 -6.86 13.04
C GLN A 16 5.79 -8.01 12.92
N VAL A 17 6.87 -7.78 12.18
CA VAL A 17 7.98 -8.73 12.05
C VAL A 17 9.11 -8.27 12.95
N LEU A 18 9.62 -9.18 13.76
CA LEU A 18 10.75 -8.94 14.63
C LEU A 18 12.04 -9.47 14.01
N ALA A 19 13.15 -8.79 14.27
CA ALA A 19 14.49 -9.27 13.96
C ALA A 19 14.92 -10.35 15.01
N PRO A 20 16.00 -11.09 14.77
CA PRO A 20 16.47 -12.13 15.71
C PRO A 20 16.78 -11.63 17.14
N ASP A 21 17.04 -10.35 17.30
CA ASP A 21 17.25 -9.68 18.58
C ASP A 21 15.97 -9.16 19.25
N ASN A 22 14.80 -9.58 18.75
CA ASN A 22 13.48 -9.13 19.17
C ASN A 22 13.13 -7.65 18.95
N GLU A 23 13.98 -6.89 18.26
CA GLU A 23 13.60 -5.55 17.84
C GLU A 23 12.69 -5.58 16.62
N TRP A 24 11.82 -4.58 16.50
CA TRP A 24 10.96 -4.51 15.33
C TRP A 24 11.78 -4.30 14.04
N ALA A 25 11.44 -5.05 13.01
CA ALA A 25 12.10 -5.00 11.72
C ALA A 25 11.17 -4.44 10.64
N SER A 26 9.90 -4.83 10.66
CA SER A 26 8.90 -4.36 9.72
C SER A 26 7.51 -4.34 10.35
N GLN A 27 6.66 -3.46 9.83
CA GLN A 27 5.23 -3.38 10.13
C GLN A 27 4.44 -3.28 8.82
N LEU A 28 3.49 -4.17 8.65
CA LEU A 28 2.62 -4.23 7.48
C LEU A 28 1.18 -4.02 7.92
N TYR A 29 0.46 -3.15 7.22
CA TYR A 29 -0.90 -2.77 7.54
C TYR A 29 -1.85 -3.24 6.45
N PHE A 30 -2.95 -3.87 6.86
CA PHE A 30 -3.94 -4.46 5.99
C PHE A 30 -5.35 -4.02 6.36
N LEU A 31 -6.20 -3.84 5.33
CA LEU A 31 -7.64 -3.81 5.49
C LEU A 31 -8.21 -5.18 5.12
N LYS A 32 -9.29 -5.58 5.79
CA LYS A 32 -9.92 -6.88 5.58
C LYS A 32 -11.42 -6.71 5.36
N THR A 33 -11.90 -7.33 4.30
CA THR A 33 -13.33 -7.55 4.05
C THR A 33 -13.64 -9.06 4.13
N LYS A 34 -14.84 -9.48 3.77
CA LYS A 34 -15.20 -10.90 3.74
C LYS A 34 -14.39 -11.71 2.73
N THR A 35 -14.02 -11.11 1.60
CA THR A 35 -13.41 -11.80 0.45
C THR A 35 -12.10 -11.19 -0.02
N ARG A 36 -11.66 -10.07 0.58
CA ARG A 36 -10.46 -9.36 0.13
C ARG A 36 -9.67 -8.82 1.33
N ILE A 37 -8.36 -8.99 1.25
CA ILE A 37 -7.38 -8.37 2.14
C ILE A 37 -6.56 -7.40 1.30
N VAL A 38 -6.56 -6.14 1.69
CA VAL A 38 -5.86 -5.07 0.95
C VAL A 38 -4.63 -4.67 1.75
N LYS A 39 -3.45 -4.78 1.14
CA LYS A 39 -2.20 -4.31 1.73
C LYS A 39 -2.08 -2.80 1.52
N ILE A 40 -2.25 -2.00 2.58
CA ILE A 40 -2.24 -0.54 2.49
C ILE A 40 -0.82 0.02 2.56
N ARG A 41 -0.01 -0.49 3.49
CA ARG A 41 1.30 0.07 3.79
C ARG A 41 2.24 -0.99 4.35
N ALA A 42 3.54 -0.84 4.07
CA ALA A 42 4.61 -1.54 4.77
C ALA A 42 5.71 -0.54 5.12
N VAL A 43 6.24 -0.66 6.32
CA VAL A 43 7.38 0.12 6.80
C VAL A 43 8.43 -0.84 7.30
N ALA A 44 9.66 -0.70 6.85
CA ALA A 44 10.79 -1.50 7.31
C ALA A 44 11.95 -0.60 7.70
N ASN A 45 12.58 -0.90 8.83
CA ASN A 45 13.83 -0.26 9.23
C ASN A 45 15.03 -0.91 8.52
N HIS A 46 16.26 -0.58 8.89
CA HIS A 46 17.45 -1.15 8.26
C HIS A 46 17.58 -2.67 8.50
N LYS A 47 17.18 -3.17 9.69
CA LYS A 47 17.12 -4.62 9.99
C LYS A 47 16.07 -5.31 9.12
N GLY A 48 14.90 -4.70 8.95
CA GLY A 48 13.84 -5.22 8.09
C GLY A 48 14.26 -5.36 6.64
N ARG A 49 15.03 -4.43 6.12
CA ARG A 49 15.61 -4.54 4.78
C ARG A 49 16.68 -5.64 4.71
N LYS A 50 17.55 -5.72 5.70
CA LYS A 50 18.62 -6.73 5.79
C LYS A 50 18.06 -8.16 5.83
N TYR A 51 16.99 -8.38 6.57
CA TYR A 51 16.38 -9.70 6.79
C TYR A 51 15.15 -9.97 5.91
N CYS A 52 14.88 -9.11 4.91
CA CYS A 52 13.72 -9.24 4.02
C CYS A 52 12.39 -9.38 4.78
N ALA A 53 12.21 -8.63 5.88
CA ALA A 53 11.09 -8.77 6.80
C ALA A 53 9.71 -8.53 6.13
N ASN A 54 9.64 -7.67 5.10
CA ASN A 54 8.41 -7.49 4.34
C ASN A 54 7.99 -8.76 3.60
N HIS A 55 8.95 -9.55 3.07
CA HIS A 55 8.64 -10.84 2.45
C HIS A 55 8.02 -11.80 3.46
N LEU A 56 8.65 -11.93 4.62
CA LEU A 56 8.15 -12.78 5.70
C LEU A 56 6.74 -12.38 6.16
N GLY A 57 6.50 -11.08 6.34
CA GLY A 57 5.18 -10.59 6.75
C GLY A 57 4.09 -10.85 5.70
N ILE A 58 4.38 -10.70 4.41
CA ILE A 58 3.44 -11.01 3.32
C ILE A 58 3.20 -12.52 3.23
N ASP A 59 4.28 -13.33 3.27
CA ASP A 59 4.18 -14.77 3.23
C ASP A 59 3.32 -15.32 4.39
N HIS A 60 3.50 -14.78 5.60
CA HIS A 60 2.66 -15.12 6.75
C HIS A 60 1.16 -14.85 6.48
N VAL A 61 0.82 -13.71 5.86
CA VAL A 61 -0.57 -13.41 5.49
C VAL A 61 -1.08 -14.39 4.44
N ILE A 62 -0.29 -14.72 3.41
CA ILE A 62 -0.65 -15.69 2.38
C ILE A 62 -0.94 -17.05 3.03
N GLN A 63 -0.07 -17.52 3.88
CA GLN A 63 -0.24 -18.82 4.57
C GLN A 63 -1.44 -18.83 5.51
N THR A 64 -1.67 -17.73 6.26
CA THR A 64 -2.79 -17.61 7.20
C THR A 64 -4.15 -17.71 6.50
N TYR A 65 -4.24 -17.15 5.30
CA TYR A 65 -5.49 -17.10 4.51
C TYR A 65 -5.51 -18.09 3.33
N ALA A 66 -4.49 -18.96 3.24
CA ALA A 66 -4.48 -20.04 2.26
C ALA A 66 -5.75 -20.92 2.40
N ASN A 67 -6.25 -21.40 1.27
CA ASN A 67 -7.47 -22.24 1.20
C ASN A 67 -8.77 -21.55 1.67
N GLN A 68 -8.75 -20.24 1.87
CA GLN A 68 -9.95 -19.43 2.08
C GLN A 68 -10.33 -18.75 0.76
N ASN A 69 -11.61 -18.49 0.56
CA ASN A 69 -12.07 -17.71 -0.61
C ASN A 69 -11.77 -16.21 -0.41
N THR A 70 -10.47 -15.88 -0.41
CA THR A 70 -9.97 -14.55 -0.10
C THR A 70 -8.88 -14.16 -1.09
N ILE A 71 -8.97 -12.95 -1.62
CA ILE A 71 -7.98 -12.34 -2.51
C ILE A 71 -7.07 -11.44 -1.67
N LEU A 72 -5.75 -11.61 -1.79
CA LEU A 72 -4.77 -10.65 -1.28
C LEU A 72 -4.48 -9.62 -2.37
N ASP A 73 -4.88 -8.38 -2.12
CA ASP A 73 -4.72 -7.25 -3.02
C ASP A 73 -3.53 -6.38 -2.57
N PHE A 74 -2.56 -6.23 -3.44
CA PHE A 74 -1.37 -5.40 -3.21
C PHE A 74 -1.56 -3.93 -3.58
N GLU A 75 -2.73 -3.54 -4.12
CA GLU A 75 -3.03 -2.22 -4.69
C GLU A 75 -2.14 -1.84 -5.89
N GLY A 76 -1.30 -2.75 -6.33
CA GLY A 76 -0.41 -2.52 -7.47
C GLY A 76 0.68 -1.47 -7.21
N SER A 77 1.45 -1.18 -8.24
CA SER A 77 2.43 -0.10 -8.24
C SER A 77 2.87 0.26 -9.65
N SER A 78 2.99 1.55 -9.94
CA SER A 78 3.65 2.05 -11.14
C SER A 78 5.18 2.05 -11.04
N ILE A 79 5.74 1.77 -9.85
CA ILE A 79 7.18 1.67 -9.61
C ILE A 79 7.63 0.25 -9.97
N PRO A 80 8.51 0.06 -10.99
CA PRO A 80 8.86 -1.28 -11.50
C PRO A 80 9.42 -2.22 -10.42
N GLY A 81 10.25 -1.73 -9.52
CA GLY A 81 10.82 -2.53 -8.42
C GLY A 81 9.76 -3.05 -7.45
N VAL A 82 8.74 -2.25 -7.15
CA VAL A 82 7.63 -2.63 -6.27
C VAL A 82 6.69 -3.59 -6.99
N ALA A 83 6.40 -3.35 -8.26
CA ALA A 83 5.59 -4.26 -9.08
C ALA A 83 6.24 -5.65 -9.18
N ASN A 84 7.55 -5.71 -9.44
CA ASN A 84 8.32 -6.96 -9.47
C ASN A 84 8.31 -7.66 -8.10
N PHE A 85 8.40 -6.92 -7.02
CA PHE A 85 8.29 -7.46 -5.67
C PHE A 85 6.93 -8.15 -5.44
N PHE A 86 5.82 -7.53 -5.84
CA PHE A 86 4.49 -8.16 -5.73
C PHE A 86 4.36 -9.38 -6.65
N LYS A 87 4.87 -9.30 -7.86
CA LYS A 87 4.89 -10.40 -8.81
C LYS A 87 5.65 -11.62 -8.29
N SER A 88 6.67 -11.43 -7.44
CA SER A 88 7.43 -12.54 -6.86
C SER A 88 6.62 -13.44 -5.92
N PHE A 89 5.45 -12.97 -5.45
CA PHE A 89 4.48 -13.77 -4.69
C PHE A 89 3.43 -14.47 -5.59
N GLY A 90 3.60 -14.44 -6.91
CA GLY A 90 2.63 -15.02 -7.84
C GLY A 90 1.39 -14.14 -8.08
N ALA A 91 1.49 -12.84 -7.80
CA ALA A 91 0.37 -11.94 -8.04
C ALA A 91 0.11 -11.73 -9.53
N ASP A 92 -1.15 -11.81 -9.92
CA ASP A 92 -1.62 -11.47 -11.25
C ASP A 92 -1.86 -9.97 -11.38
N LEU A 93 -1.61 -9.43 -12.57
CA LEU A 93 -1.84 -8.03 -12.89
C LEU A 93 -3.31 -7.81 -13.27
N GLU A 94 -4.03 -7.03 -12.47
CA GLU A 94 -5.38 -6.58 -12.78
C GLU A 94 -5.33 -5.10 -13.21
N PRO A 95 -5.46 -4.78 -14.51
CA PRO A 95 -5.41 -3.40 -14.98
C PRO A 95 -6.69 -2.65 -14.63
N TYR A 96 -6.56 -1.40 -14.22
CA TYR A 96 -7.67 -0.48 -14.03
C TYR A 96 -7.43 0.83 -14.80
N TYR A 97 -8.51 1.51 -15.14
CA TYR A 97 -8.46 2.74 -15.92
C TYR A 97 -8.62 3.95 -15.01
N LEU A 98 -7.69 4.90 -15.11
CA LEU A 98 -7.78 6.20 -14.46
C LEU A 98 -8.28 7.24 -15.47
N TYR A 99 -9.43 7.84 -15.21
CA TYR A 99 -9.97 8.95 -15.99
C TYR A 99 -9.75 10.27 -15.26
N GLU A 100 -8.87 11.12 -15.80
CA GLU A 100 -8.66 12.47 -15.29
C GLU A 100 -9.32 13.50 -16.20
N LYS A 101 -10.36 14.19 -15.72
CA LYS A 101 -10.90 15.36 -16.38
C LYS A 101 -10.07 16.58 -15.95
N LYS A 102 -9.20 17.07 -16.83
CA LYS A 102 -8.52 18.36 -16.63
C LYS A 102 -9.56 19.48 -16.75
N GLY A 103 -10.02 20.01 -15.61
CA GLY A 103 -10.96 21.13 -15.61
C GLY A 103 -10.29 22.41 -16.14
N LEU A 104 -11.04 23.23 -16.89
CA LEU A 104 -10.60 24.55 -17.38
C LEU A 104 -10.10 25.47 -16.24
N SER A 105 -10.56 25.27 -15.00
CA SER A 105 -10.22 26.09 -13.84
C SER A 105 -8.72 26.08 -13.49
N ARG A 106 -7.98 24.99 -13.76
CA ARG A 106 -6.52 24.92 -13.52
C ARG A 106 -5.73 25.82 -14.47
N ASN A 107 -6.19 25.97 -15.71
CA ASN A 107 -5.57 26.87 -16.70
C ASN A 107 -5.87 28.33 -16.34
N PHE A 108 -7.07 28.64 -15.84
CA PHE A 108 -7.43 29.98 -15.37
C PHE A 108 -6.64 30.41 -14.14
N TYR A 109 -6.44 29.52 -13.17
CA TYR A 109 -5.67 29.82 -11.97
C TYR A 109 -4.17 30.06 -12.29
N GLY A 110 -3.59 29.26 -13.19
CA GLY A 110 -2.22 29.45 -13.67
C GLY A 110 -2.04 30.78 -14.45
N MET A 111 -3.03 31.14 -15.27
CA MET A 111 -3.05 32.38 -16.03
C MET A 111 -3.25 33.62 -15.12
N TRP A 112 -4.14 33.49 -14.11
CA TRP A 112 -4.34 34.50 -13.08
C TRP A 112 -3.08 34.78 -12.27
N LYS A 113 -2.38 33.75 -11.84
CA LYS A 113 -1.13 33.85 -11.10
C LYS A 113 0.00 34.50 -11.93
N LYS A 114 0.03 34.19 -13.23
CA LYS A 114 0.99 34.76 -14.17
C LYS A 114 0.71 36.26 -14.45
N LEU A 115 -0.56 36.67 -14.48
CA LEU A 115 -0.97 38.07 -14.59
C LEU A 115 -0.63 38.84 -13.31
N GLN A 116 -0.87 38.32 -12.13
CA GLN A 116 -0.49 38.97 -10.87
C GLN A 116 1.03 39.19 -10.75
N SER A 117 1.86 38.26 -11.23
CA SER A 117 3.32 38.40 -11.19
C SER A 117 3.89 39.43 -12.17
N GLN A 118 3.10 39.88 -13.15
CA GLN A 118 3.49 40.96 -14.09
C GLN A 118 3.06 42.35 -13.62
N PHE A 119 2.12 42.47 -12.68
CA PHE A 119 1.61 43.74 -12.19
C PHE A 119 2.09 44.14 -10.78
N PHE A 120 2.81 43.24 -10.12
CA PHE A 120 3.45 43.46 -8.81
C PHE A 120 4.92 42.99 -8.82
#